data_aa98ecc08f4b63e020e91ae3e3511ffb
#
_entry.id   aa98ecc08f4b63e020e91ae3e3511ffb
#
_cell.length_a   1.000
_cell.length_b   1.000
_cell.length_c   1.000
_cell.angle_alpha   90.00
_cell.angle_beta   90.00
_cell.angle_gamma   90.00
#
_symmetry.space_group_name_H-M   'P 1'
#
loop_
_entity.id
_entity.type
_entity.pdbx_description
1 polymer ?
#
loop_
_entity_poly.entity_id
_entity_poly.type
_entity_poly.pdbx_seq_one_letter_code
_entity_poly.pdbx_strand_id
1 'polypeptide(L)'
;MYTGTCLCKAVSVEIKGAISQIIHCHCSLCRKNSGTAFATNGFVNTHEFTLTKGEDNLTEFNFKPGRARFFCKTCGSPIYSANAEDKSRLRIRLGLIDDDITEQVISHNFVTS
;
A
#
# COMPACT_ATOMS: atom_id res chain seq x y z
N MET A 1 15.10 7.34 -0.38
CA MET A 1 14.07 7.31 0.65
C MET A 1 12.78 7.90 0.15
N TYR A 2 11.66 7.27 0.48
CA TYR A 2 10.34 7.78 0.12
C TYR A 2 9.56 8.15 1.37
N THR A 3 8.72 9.18 1.26
CA THR A 3 7.76 9.54 2.30
C THR A 3 6.35 9.45 1.72
N GLY A 4 5.39 9.15 2.58
CA GLY A 4 3.99 9.07 2.18
C GLY A 4 3.09 9.68 3.24
N THR A 5 1.98 10.26 2.78
CA THR A 5 1.03 10.92 3.67
C THR A 5 -0.38 10.67 3.15
N CYS A 6 -1.31 10.36 4.05
CA CYS A 6 -2.70 10.19 3.64
C CYS A 6 -3.34 11.54 3.30
N LEU A 7 -4.51 11.50 2.69
CA LEU A 7 -5.18 12.73 2.21
C LEU A 7 -5.39 13.76 3.32
N CYS A 8 -5.80 13.33 4.51
CA CYS A 8 -6.04 14.26 5.63
C CYS A 8 -4.78 14.55 6.44
N LYS A 9 -3.64 13.94 6.10
CA LYS A 9 -2.34 14.09 6.74
C LYS A 9 -2.25 13.53 8.16
N ALA A 10 -3.24 12.77 8.60
CA ALA A 10 -3.21 12.16 9.93
C ALA A 10 -2.21 10.99 10.00
N VAL A 11 -1.95 10.32 8.88
CA VAL A 11 -1.05 9.17 8.81
C VAL A 11 0.12 9.48 7.90
N SER A 12 1.34 9.24 8.36
CA SER A 12 2.56 9.43 7.58
C SER A 12 3.48 8.21 7.70
N VAL A 13 4.20 7.93 6.62
CA VAL A 13 5.11 6.78 6.56
C VAL A 13 6.44 7.18 5.92
N GLU A 14 7.47 6.40 6.21
CA GLU A 14 8.80 6.51 5.57
C GLU A 14 9.21 5.13 5.07
N ILE A 15 9.86 5.12 3.90
CA ILE A 15 10.44 3.91 3.31
C ILE A 15 11.89 4.20 3.02
N LYS A 16 12.80 3.49 3.69
CA LYS A 16 14.25 3.76 3.56
C LYS A 16 14.90 3.06 2.39
N GLY A 17 14.24 2.09 1.79
CA GLY A 17 14.77 1.32 0.67
C GLY A 17 14.01 1.58 -0.62
N ALA A 18 14.25 0.71 -1.59
CA ALA A 18 13.58 0.75 -2.88
C ALA A 18 12.18 0.15 -2.79
N ILE A 19 11.34 0.56 -3.73
CA ILE A 19 10.05 -0.08 -3.97
C ILE A 19 10.27 -1.09 -5.07
N SER A 20 9.96 -2.36 -4.81
CA SER A 20 10.18 -3.41 -5.79
C SER A 20 8.87 -3.94 -6.36
N GLN A 21 8.95 -4.58 -7.53
CA GLN A 21 7.83 -5.28 -8.16
C GLN A 21 6.56 -4.43 -8.24
N ILE A 22 6.68 -3.24 -8.81
CA ILE A 22 5.53 -2.37 -9.00
C ILE A 22 4.60 -3.01 -10.03
N ILE A 23 3.35 -3.24 -9.65
CA ILE A 23 2.36 -3.87 -10.51
C ILE A 23 1.05 -3.08 -10.51
N HIS A 24 0.34 -3.15 -11.63
CA HIS A 24 -1.05 -2.72 -11.71
C HIS A 24 -1.93 -3.95 -11.48
N CYS A 25 -2.60 -4.01 -10.35
CA CYS A 25 -3.45 -5.14 -10.00
C CYS A 25 -4.89 -4.85 -10.40
N HIS A 26 -5.42 -5.63 -11.33
CA HIS A 26 -6.77 -5.47 -11.88
C HIS A 26 -7.81 -6.37 -11.22
N CYS A 27 -7.45 -7.16 -10.21
CA CYS A 27 -8.40 -8.07 -9.58
C CYS A 27 -9.56 -7.29 -8.93
N SER A 28 -10.70 -7.97 -8.76
CA SER A 28 -11.89 -7.32 -8.23
C SER A 28 -11.67 -6.73 -6.83
N LEU A 29 -10.88 -7.41 -5.99
CA LEU A 29 -10.57 -6.92 -4.64
C LEU A 29 -9.77 -5.62 -4.69
N CYS A 30 -8.78 -5.54 -5.56
CA CYS A 30 -7.96 -4.34 -5.71
C CYS A 30 -8.76 -3.19 -6.29
N ARG A 31 -9.61 -3.46 -7.28
CA ARG A 31 -10.47 -2.43 -7.87
C ARG A 31 -11.43 -1.86 -6.84
N LYS A 32 -12.09 -2.71 -6.06
CA LYS A 32 -13.04 -2.25 -5.05
C LYS A 32 -12.37 -1.51 -3.91
N ASN A 33 -11.19 -1.95 -3.50
CA ASN A 33 -10.47 -1.31 -2.41
C ASN A 33 -9.89 0.05 -2.82
N SER A 34 -9.47 0.20 -4.07
CA SER A 34 -8.87 1.45 -4.55
C SER A 34 -9.87 2.41 -5.18
N GLY A 35 -11.03 1.91 -5.62
CA GLY A 35 -12.01 2.72 -6.34
C GLY A 35 -11.61 3.05 -7.76
N THR A 36 -10.62 2.36 -8.32
CA THR A 36 -10.11 2.59 -9.67
C THR A 36 -10.13 1.31 -10.49
N ALA A 37 -9.85 1.43 -11.80
CA ALA A 37 -9.83 0.27 -12.71
C ALA A 37 -8.73 -0.74 -12.33
N PHE A 38 -7.69 -0.29 -11.64
CA PHE A 38 -6.64 -1.14 -11.11
C PHE A 38 -5.96 -0.41 -9.94
N ALA A 39 -5.35 -1.17 -9.04
CA ALA A 39 -4.53 -0.61 -7.96
C ALA A 39 -3.07 -0.69 -8.37
N THR A 40 -2.31 0.38 -8.13
CA THR A 40 -0.87 0.38 -8.35
C THR A 40 -0.18 0.08 -7.04
N ASN A 41 0.44 -1.09 -6.98
CA ASN A 41 1.07 -1.62 -5.78
C ASN A 41 2.56 -1.81 -5.99
N GLY A 42 3.33 -1.66 -4.92
CA GLY A 42 4.73 -2.02 -4.89
C GLY A 42 5.05 -2.71 -3.59
N PHE A 43 6.14 -3.48 -3.57
CA PHE A 43 6.60 -4.15 -2.36
C PHE A 43 7.75 -3.40 -1.74
N VAL A 44 7.74 -3.32 -0.40
CA VAL A 44 8.83 -2.77 0.39
C VAL A 44 9.20 -3.78 1.46
N ASN A 45 10.46 -3.80 1.88
CA ASN A 45 10.88 -4.63 2.99
C ASN A 45 10.28 -4.08 4.28
N THR A 46 9.72 -4.97 5.09
CA THR A 46 9.05 -4.57 6.33
C THR A 46 9.97 -3.77 7.24
N HIS A 47 11.25 -4.17 7.34
CA HIS A 47 12.20 -3.47 8.21
C HIS A 47 12.62 -2.09 7.69
N GLU A 48 12.29 -1.77 6.44
CA GLU A 48 12.57 -0.45 5.84
C GLU A 48 11.36 0.48 5.87
N PHE A 49 10.22 -0.02 6.34
CA PHE A 49 8.97 0.72 6.42
C PHE A 49 8.73 1.18 7.85
N THR A 50 8.45 2.47 8.02
CA THR A 50 8.15 3.05 9.33
C THR A 50 6.90 3.88 9.27
N LEU A 51 5.96 3.59 10.17
CA LEU A 51 4.80 4.46 10.38
C LEU A 51 5.26 5.58 11.30
N THR A 52 5.45 6.77 10.75
CA THR A 52 6.03 7.89 11.49
C THR A 52 5.01 8.71 12.24
N LYS A 53 3.74 8.60 11.86
CA LYS A 53 2.65 9.37 12.49
C LYS A 53 1.33 8.68 12.26
N GLY A 54 0.45 8.71 13.25
CA GLY A 54 -0.94 8.33 13.06
C GLY A 54 -1.27 6.87 13.29
N GLU A 55 -0.51 6.17 14.13
CA GLU A 55 -0.81 4.78 14.47
C GLU A 55 -2.25 4.62 14.95
N ASP A 56 -2.73 5.54 15.77
CA ASP A 56 -4.11 5.51 16.31
C ASP A 56 -5.17 5.74 15.25
N ASN A 57 -4.77 6.26 14.09
CA ASN A 57 -5.67 6.56 12.99
C ASN A 57 -5.69 5.48 11.92
N LEU A 58 -4.91 4.43 12.13
CA LEU A 58 -4.80 3.31 11.19
C LEU A 58 -5.87 2.28 11.52
N THR A 59 -6.63 1.88 10.51
CA THR A 59 -7.69 0.88 10.65
C THR A 59 -7.35 -0.34 9.81
N GLU A 60 -7.61 -1.52 10.36
CA GLU A 60 -7.33 -2.78 9.70
C GLU A 60 -8.63 -3.42 9.21
N PHE A 61 -8.61 -3.87 7.95
CA PHE A 61 -9.67 -4.69 7.38
C PHE A 61 -9.09 -6.00 6.88
N ASN A 62 -9.54 -7.11 7.46
CA ASN A 62 -9.12 -8.44 7.06
C ASN A 62 -10.03 -8.91 5.93
N PHE A 63 -9.58 -8.79 4.67
CA PHE A 63 -10.41 -9.12 3.52
C PHE A 63 -10.43 -10.61 3.20
N LYS A 64 -9.52 -11.38 3.78
CA LYS A 64 -9.52 -12.85 3.79
C LYS A 64 -8.52 -13.33 4.83
N PRO A 65 -8.53 -14.64 5.19
CA PRO A 65 -7.62 -15.14 6.23
C PRO A 65 -6.17 -14.84 5.92
N GLY A 66 -5.46 -14.27 6.88
CA GLY A 66 -4.05 -13.94 6.76
C GLY A 66 -3.74 -12.73 5.89
N ARG A 67 -4.75 -12.02 5.40
CA ARG A 67 -4.57 -10.85 4.55
C ARG A 67 -5.31 -9.66 5.12
N ALA A 68 -4.59 -8.58 5.34
CA ALA A 68 -5.14 -7.37 5.93
C ALA A 68 -4.79 -6.14 5.10
N ARG A 69 -5.71 -5.19 5.04
CA ARG A 69 -5.49 -3.88 4.44
C ARG A 69 -5.62 -2.84 5.53
N PHE A 70 -4.70 -1.87 5.50
CA PHE A 70 -4.66 -0.79 6.48
C PHE A 70 -4.95 0.51 5.78
N PHE A 71 -5.81 1.32 6.38
CA PHE A 71 -6.23 2.59 5.81
C PHE A 71 -6.46 3.62 6.91
N CYS A 72 -6.45 4.90 6.54
CA CYS A 72 -6.73 5.98 7.48
C CYS A 72 -8.22 6.01 7.82
N LYS A 73 -8.56 5.93 9.11
CA LYS A 73 -9.96 5.92 9.52
C LYS A 73 -10.68 7.25 9.26
N THR A 74 -9.94 8.34 9.16
CA THR A 74 -10.51 9.68 8.96
C THR A 74 -10.81 9.97 7.50
N CYS A 75 -9.85 9.72 6.60
CA CYS A 75 -10.02 10.05 5.18
C CYS A 75 -10.16 8.83 4.26
N GLY A 76 -9.94 7.61 4.78
CA GLY A 76 -10.08 6.40 3.99
C GLY A 76 -8.92 6.08 3.07
N SER A 77 -7.86 6.89 3.07
CA SER A 77 -6.71 6.63 2.19
C SER A 77 -6.09 5.27 2.48
N PRO A 78 -5.93 4.40 1.46
CA PRO A 78 -5.20 3.14 1.64
C PRO A 78 -3.73 3.42 1.97
N ILE A 79 -3.19 2.72 2.96
CA ILE A 79 -1.81 2.90 3.37
C ILE A 79 -0.96 1.72 2.89
N TYR A 80 -1.22 0.52 3.41
CA TYR A 80 -0.49 -0.67 3.00
C TYR A 80 -1.34 -1.91 3.25
N SER A 81 -0.87 -3.04 2.72
CA SER A 81 -1.46 -4.33 3.06
C SER A 81 -0.38 -5.31 3.48
N ALA A 82 -0.77 -6.28 4.30
CA ALA A 82 0.12 -7.27 4.86
C ALA A 82 -0.38 -8.67 4.59
N ASN A 83 0.57 -9.61 4.47
CA ASN A 83 0.30 -11.02 4.29
C ASN A 83 0.97 -11.78 5.45
N ALA A 84 0.17 -12.48 6.26
CA ALA A 84 0.67 -13.21 7.41
C ALA A 84 1.63 -14.35 7.01
N GLU A 85 1.55 -14.83 5.78
CA GLU A 85 2.44 -15.88 5.27
C GLU A 85 3.78 -15.34 4.77
N ASP A 86 3.91 -14.03 4.60
CA ASP A 86 5.16 -13.39 4.19
C ASP A 86 5.32 -12.07 4.92
N LYS A 87 5.86 -12.14 6.13
CA LYS A 87 6.05 -10.97 6.99
C LYS A 87 7.28 -10.16 6.64
N SER A 88 8.08 -10.61 5.68
CA SER A 88 9.33 -9.92 5.30
C SER A 88 9.08 -8.68 4.46
N ARG A 89 7.90 -8.55 3.87
CA ARG A 89 7.57 -7.43 2.98
C ARG A 89 6.13 -6.98 3.17
N LEU A 90 5.90 -5.73 2.83
CA LEU A 90 4.57 -5.13 2.81
C LEU A 90 4.27 -4.67 1.39
N ARG A 91 2.99 -4.61 1.05
CA ARG A 91 2.53 -4.06 -0.22
C ARG A 91 1.97 -2.68 0.05
N ILE A 92 2.49 -1.67 -0.62
CA ILE A 92 2.01 -0.30 -0.46
C ILE A 92 1.26 0.16 -1.71
N ARG A 93 0.33 1.09 -1.49
CA ARG A 93 -0.35 1.78 -2.58
C ARG A 93 0.51 2.96 -2.98
N LEU A 94 0.92 3.01 -4.26
CA LEU A 94 1.88 4.04 -4.69
C LEU A 94 1.30 5.45 -4.67
N GLY A 95 -0.03 5.57 -4.71
CA GLY A 95 -0.68 6.87 -4.59
C GLY A 95 -0.45 7.56 -3.24
N LEU A 96 0.00 6.82 -2.23
CA LEU A 96 0.33 7.38 -0.93
C LEU A 96 1.65 8.16 -0.94
N ILE A 97 2.56 7.82 -1.84
CA ILE A 97 3.92 8.35 -1.87
C ILE A 97 3.92 9.79 -2.38
N ASP A 98 4.61 10.66 -1.65
CA ASP A 98 4.70 12.09 -1.96
C ASP A 98 5.87 12.44 -2.87
N ASP A 99 6.85 11.54 -2.99
CA ASP A 99 8.04 11.74 -3.81
C ASP A 99 7.84 11.16 -5.20
N ASP A 100 8.68 11.58 -6.17
CA ASP A 100 8.70 10.98 -7.49
C ASP A 100 9.23 9.55 -7.40
N ILE A 101 8.47 8.61 -7.95
CA ILE A 101 8.84 7.20 -7.96
C ILE A 101 9.62 6.93 -9.25
N THR A 102 10.87 6.47 -9.10
CA THR A 102 11.75 6.22 -10.23
C THR A 102 11.70 4.80 -10.75
N GLU A 103 11.24 3.86 -9.93
CA GLU A 103 11.07 2.47 -10.34
C GLU A 103 9.88 2.36 -11.30
N GLN A 104 9.93 1.39 -12.22
CA GLN A 104 8.91 1.26 -13.26
C GLN A 104 7.95 0.11 -12.96
N VAL A 105 6.73 0.24 -13.50
CA VAL A 105 5.75 -0.84 -13.46
C VAL A 105 6.29 -2.03 -14.23
N ILE A 106 6.28 -3.22 -13.62
CA ILE A 106 6.79 -4.43 -14.24
C ILE A 106 5.71 -5.34 -14.81
N SER A 107 4.46 -5.19 -14.37
CA SER A 107 3.39 -6.05 -14.89
C SER A 107 2.00 -5.48 -14.59
N HIS A 108 1.02 -6.03 -15.33
CA HIS A 108 -0.40 -5.85 -15.07
C HIS A 108 -0.96 -7.22 -14.69
N ASN A 109 -1.43 -7.37 -13.46
CA ASN A 109 -1.90 -8.64 -12.93
C ASN A 109 -3.42 -8.68 -12.84
N PHE A 110 -3.98 -9.88 -13.10
CA PHE A 110 -5.41 -10.16 -12.90
C PHE A 110 -6.33 -9.26 -13.73
N VAL A 111 -5.97 -9.04 -14.99
CA VAL A 111 -6.72 -8.14 -15.89
C VAL A 111 -8.18 -8.60 -16.08
N THR A 112 -8.43 -9.91 -16.06
CA THR A 112 -9.76 -10.48 -16.31
C THR A 112 -10.43 -11.02 -15.06
N SER A 113 -9.96 -10.69 -13.90
CA SER A 113 -10.51 -11.16 -12.63
C SER A 113 -11.94 -10.65 -12.37
#